data_17ed35097475e2f505f21cc5083871d1
#
_entry.id   17ed35097475e2f505f21cc5083871d1
#
_cell.length_a   1.000
_cell.length_b   1.000
_cell.length_c   1.000
_cell.angle_alpha   90.00
_cell.angle_beta   90.00
_cell.angle_gamma   90.00
#
_symmetry.space_group_name_H-M   'P 1'
#
loop_
_entity.id
_entity.type
_entity.pdbx_description
1 polymer ?
#
loop_
_entity_poly.entity_id
_entity_poly.type
_entity_poly.pdbx_seq_one_letter_code
_entity_poly.pdbx_strand_id
1 'polypeptide(L)'
;MVVRKRDGGSTGKRESAKGRFSENKKDLWEIGIGAVLFVLGLATQEMNGWISFFALIIGYLILGKDVLITAAKNIGKGHVFDENFLMGVATIAAIVIGDYKEAVGVILFYRVGELFEDIAVARSRSQIMEAVDLRPEVVNLVEQVGTIREIPAEEAKV
;
A
#
# COMPACT_ATOMS: atom_id res chain seq x y z
N MET A 1 -19.10 -23.04 -37.60
CA MET A 1 -18.33 -21.84 -37.22
C MET A 1 -18.57 -21.60 -35.74
N VAL A 2 -17.60 -21.97 -34.89
CA VAL A 2 -17.74 -21.95 -33.43
C VAL A 2 -17.24 -20.59 -32.93
N VAL A 3 -18.16 -19.75 -32.42
CA VAL A 3 -17.81 -18.49 -31.77
C VAL A 3 -17.28 -18.80 -30.37
N ARG A 4 -15.99 -18.69 -30.16
CA ARG A 4 -15.33 -18.83 -28.85
C ARG A 4 -15.46 -17.55 -28.06
N LYS A 5 -16.41 -17.50 -27.13
CA LYS A 5 -16.60 -16.43 -26.17
C LYS A 5 -15.36 -16.38 -25.24
N ARG A 6 -14.57 -15.33 -25.35
CA ARG A 6 -13.48 -15.05 -24.41
C ARG A 6 -14.01 -14.29 -23.21
N ASP A 7 -14.52 -15.01 -22.23
CA ASP A 7 -14.84 -14.48 -20.91
C ASP A 7 -13.62 -14.67 -19.98
N GLY A 8 -12.56 -13.90 -20.19
CA GLY A 8 -11.31 -14.09 -19.43
C GLY A 8 -10.72 -12.81 -18.80
N GLY A 9 -11.27 -11.64 -19.06
CA GLY A 9 -10.63 -10.37 -18.66
C GLY A 9 -11.11 -9.74 -17.35
N SER A 10 -12.31 -10.05 -16.89
CA SER A 10 -12.91 -9.31 -15.77
C SER A 10 -12.66 -9.92 -14.38
N THR A 11 -12.38 -11.21 -14.29
CA THR A 11 -12.22 -11.93 -13.02
C THR A 11 -10.87 -11.62 -12.36
N GLY A 12 -9.78 -11.59 -13.12
CA GLY A 12 -8.45 -11.28 -12.60
C GLY A 12 -8.29 -9.83 -12.11
N LYS A 13 -8.98 -8.88 -12.75
CA LYS A 13 -8.98 -7.46 -12.33
C LYS A 13 -9.70 -7.26 -10.98
N ARG A 14 -10.77 -8.00 -10.74
CA ARG A 14 -11.56 -7.93 -9.49
C ARG A 14 -10.84 -8.61 -8.31
N GLU A 15 -10.12 -9.69 -8.54
CA GLU A 15 -9.32 -10.37 -7.51
C GLU A 15 -8.12 -9.54 -7.08
N SER A 16 -7.42 -8.89 -8.01
CA SER A 16 -6.29 -8.01 -7.70
C SER A 16 -6.70 -6.76 -6.93
N ALA A 17 -7.87 -6.17 -7.24
CA ALA A 17 -8.41 -5.05 -6.49
C ALA A 17 -8.87 -5.47 -5.08
N LYS A 18 -9.53 -6.63 -4.96
CA LYS A 18 -10.02 -7.16 -3.68
C LYS A 18 -8.87 -7.56 -2.75
N GLY A 19 -7.75 -8.06 -3.29
CA GLY A 19 -6.53 -8.34 -2.52
C GLY A 19 -5.93 -7.08 -1.92
N ARG A 20 -5.78 -6.01 -2.68
CA ARG A 20 -5.28 -4.71 -2.22
C ARG A 20 -6.16 -4.03 -1.18
N PHE A 21 -7.48 -4.08 -1.35
CA PHE A 21 -8.41 -3.54 -0.34
C PHE A 21 -8.39 -4.31 0.97
N SER A 22 -8.09 -5.61 0.93
CA SER A 22 -7.94 -6.45 2.13
C SER A 22 -6.61 -6.17 2.85
N GLU A 23 -5.54 -5.88 2.12
CA GLU A 23 -4.23 -5.53 2.64
C GLU A 23 -4.28 -4.17 3.34
N ASN A 24 -4.82 -3.15 2.69
CA ASN A 24 -5.00 -1.82 3.30
C ASN A 24 -5.89 -1.83 4.57
N LYS A 25 -6.85 -2.76 4.68
CA LYS A 25 -7.65 -2.92 5.90
C LYS A 25 -6.84 -3.47 7.07
N LYS A 26 -5.91 -4.39 6.83
CA LYS A 26 -5.00 -4.91 7.87
C LYS A 26 -4.06 -3.82 8.36
N ASP A 27 -3.48 -3.05 7.44
CA ASP A 27 -2.59 -1.94 7.78
C ASP A 27 -3.31 -0.87 8.61
N LEU A 28 -4.55 -0.53 8.23
CA LEU A 28 -5.40 0.38 9.02
C LEU A 28 -5.65 -0.14 10.43
N TRP A 29 -5.92 -1.43 10.60
CA TRP A 29 -6.12 -2.04 11.92
C TRP A 29 -4.83 -2.04 12.75
N GLU A 30 -3.71 -2.40 12.16
CA GLU A 30 -2.41 -2.42 12.84
C GLU A 30 -1.99 -1.02 13.27
N ILE A 31 -2.15 -0.03 12.40
CA ILE A 31 -1.89 1.39 12.71
C ILE A 31 -2.84 1.89 13.79
N GLY A 32 -4.14 1.54 13.72
CA GLY A 32 -5.13 1.91 14.72
C GLY A 32 -4.81 1.34 16.11
N ILE A 33 -4.50 0.05 16.20
CA ILE A 33 -4.10 -0.60 17.45
C ILE A 33 -2.78 0.00 17.98
N GLY A 34 -1.80 0.19 17.12
CA GLY A 34 -0.53 0.80 17.47
C GLY A 34 -0.68 2.23 18.00
N ALA A 35 -1.55 3.04 17.37
CA ALA A 35 -1.86 4.39 17.84
C ALA A 35 -2.55 4.40 19.21
N VAL A 36 -3.49 3.49 19.43
CA VAL A 36 -4.15 3.35 20.75
C VAL A 36 -3.14 2.94 21.83
N LEU A 37 -2.28 1.96 21.54
CA LEU A 37 -1.24 1.54 22.47
C LEU A 37 -0.21 2.65 22.75
N PHE A 38 0.11 3.45 21.75
CA PHE A 38 0.98 4.61 21.89
C PHE A 38 0.36 5.66 22.84
N VAL A 39 -0.89 6.04 22.61
CA VAL A 39 -1.62 7.00 23.47
C VAL A 39 -1.75 6.45 24.89
N LEU A 40 -2.09 5.17 25.05
CA LEU A 40 -2.15 4.51 26.37
C LEU A 40 -0.78 4.50 27.06
N GLY A 41 0.28 4.19 26.32
CA GLY A 41 1.65 4.21 26.83
C GLY A 41 2.05 5.61 27.33
N LEU A 42 1.68 6.66 26.63
CA LEU A 42 1.92 8.04 27.05
C LEU A 42 1.09 8.41 28.29
N ALA A 43 -0.19 8.05 28.31
CA ALA A 43 -1.12 8.40 29.38
C ALA A 43 -0.79 7.68 30.70
N THR A 44 -0.28 6.45 30.62
CA THR A 44 0.04 5.64 31.82
C THR A 44 1.45 5.84 32.34
N GLN A 45 2.27 6.65 31.67
CA GLN A 45 3.67 6.87 32.02
C GLN A 45 3.83 7.45 33.43
N GLU A 46 2.96 8.38 33.82
CA GLU A 46 2.99 9.01 35.15
C GLU A 46 2.41 8.12 36.25
N MET A 47 1.53 7.18 35.87
CA MET A 47 0.86 6.30 36.85
C MET A 47 1.62 5.01 37.13
N ASN A 48 2.16 4.36 36.08
CA ASN A 48 2.87 3.09 36.19
C ASN A 48 3.84 2.91 35.00
N GLY A 49 5.13 3.14 35.23
CA GLY A 49 6.16 3.02 34.21
C GLY A 49 6.22 1.63 33.55
N TRP A 50 5.90 0.57 34.27
CA TRP A 50 5.86 -0.79 33.73
C TRP A 50 4.74 -1.02 32.71
N ILE A 51 3.54 -0.48 32.98
CA ILE A 51 2.40 -0.57 32.05
C ILE A 51 2.72 0.21 30.79
N SER A 52 3.25 1.43 30.93
CA SER A 52 3.71 2.25 29.80
C SER A 52 4.75 1.52 28.96
N PHE A 53 5.75 0.92 29.60
CA PHE A 53 6.81 0.17 28.92
C PHE A 53 6.24 -0.99 28.08
N PHE A 54 5.40 -1.84 28.68
CA PHE A 54 4.81 -2.96 27.95
C PHE A 54 3.88 -2.51 26.82
N ALA A 55 3.06 -1.48 27.05
CA ALA A 55 2.18 -0.92 26.01
C ALA A 55 3.00 -0.39 24.81
N LEU A 56 4.07 0.34 25.08
CA LEU A 56 4.95 0.89 24.04
C LEU A 56 5.72 -0.21 23.29
N ILE A 57 6.26 -1.20 23.97
CA ILE A 57 6.98 -2.31 23.35
C ILE A 57 6.05 -3.17 22.48
N ILE A 58 4.84 -3.47 22.95
CA ILE A 58 3.85 -4.21 22.16
C ILE A 58 3.44 -3.38 20.94
N GLY A 59 3.18 -2.08 21.10
CA GLY A 59 2.89 -1.16 20.02
C GLY A 59 4.02 -1.13 18.98
N TYR A 60 5.27 -1.06 19.42
CA TYR A 60 6.45 -1.11 18.55
C TYR A 60 6.53 -2.42 17.77
N LEU A 61 6.31 -3.57 18.40
CA LEU A 61 6.36 -4.86 17.72
C LEU A 61 5.25 -5.02 16.67
N ILE A 62 4.05 -4.52 16.97
CA ILE A 62 2.93 -4.57 16.01
C ILE A 62 3.22 -3.69 14.79
N LEU A 63 3.64 -2.45 15.01
CA LEU A 63 3.91 -1.48 13.95
C LEU A 63 5.20 -1.76 13.20
N GLY A 64 6.25 -2.18 13.89
CA GLY A 64 7.61 -2.31 13.38
C GLY A 64 7.93 -3.64 12.72
N LYS A 65 7.12 -4.70 12.94
CA LYS A 65 7.42 -6.04 12.41
C LYS A 65 7.71 -6.06 10.91
N ASP A 66 6.88 -5.40 10.12
CA ASP A 66 6.98 -5.40 8.66
C ASP A 66 8.19 -4.59 8.19
N VAL A 67 8.44 -3.44 8.82
CA VAL A 67 9.61 -2.58 8.58
C VAL A 67 10.90 -3.35 8.88
N LEU A 68 10.97 -4.00 10.04
CA LEU A 68 12.16 -4.77 10.45
C LEU A 68 12.40 -6.01 9.56
N ILE A 69 11.33 -6.73 9.20
CA ILE A 69 11.43 -7.88 8.29
C ILE A 69 11.86 -7.44 6.90
N THR A 70 11.32 -6.34 6.39
CA THR A 70 11.68 -5.79 5.09
C THR A 70 13.12 -5.30 5.09
N ALA A 71 13.54 -4.58 6.13
CA ALA A 71 14.93 -4.17 6.33
C ALA A 71 15.89 -5.36 6.30
N ALA A 72 15.59 -6.42 7.07
CA ALA A 72 16.41 -7.63 7.12
C ALA A 72 16.49 -8.34 5.74
N LYS A 73 15.38 -8.43 5.02
CA LYS A 73 15.35 -8.99 3.66
C LYS A 73 16.14 -8.17 2.66
N ASN A 74 16.08 -6.84 2.75
CA ASN A 74 16.77 -5.93 1.84
C ASN A 74 18.28 -5.94 2.07
N ILE A 75 18.72 -6.06 3.32
CA ILE A 75 20.14 -6.30 3.66
C ILE A 75 20.64 -7.60 2.99
N GLY A 76 19.86 -8.69 3.08
CA GLY A 76 20.19 -9.96 2.44
C GLY A 76 20.29 -9.90 0.92
N LYS A 77 19.61 -8.93 0.28
CA LYS A 77 19.65 -8.66 -1.17
C LYS A 77 20.72 -7.63 -1.58
N GLY A 78 21.49 -7.11 -0.64
CA GLY A 78 22.52 -6.09 -0.89
C GLY A 78 22.02 -4.64 -0.90
N HIS A 79 20.73 -4.40 -0.62
CA HIS A 79 20.17 -3.05 -0.48
C HIS A 79 20.25 -2.61 0.99
N VAL A 80 21.42 -2.21 1.43
CA VAL A 80 21.70 -1.91 2.85
C VAL A 80 21.19 -0.52 3.26
N PHE A 81 21.09 0.43 2.32
CA PHE A 81 20.66 1.81 2.60
C PHE A 81 19.25 2.09 2.07
N ASP A 82 18.31 1.26 2.47
CA ASP A 82 16.90 1.39 2.22
C ASP A 82 16.23 2.15 3.38
N GLU A 83 15.11 2.81 3.11
CA GLU A 83 14.34 3.57 4.11
C GLU A 83 13.93 2.70 5.31
N ASN A 84 13.50 1.45 5.06
CA ASN A 84 13.16 0.49 6.11
C ASN A 84 14.36 0.16 7.01
N PHE A 85 15.56 0.05 6.44
CA PHE A 85 16.78 -0.15 7.19
C PHE A 85 17.09 1.04 8.09
N LEU A 86 17.02 2.26 7.54
CA LEU A 86 17.29 3.48 8.32
C LEU A 86 16.29 3.64 9.45
N MET A 87 15.00 3.40 9.19
CA MET A 87 13.95 3.42 10.20
C MET A 87 14.16 2.35 11.28
N GLY A 88 14.49 1.12 10.86
CA GLY A 88 14.78 0.03 11.79
C GLY A 88 15.95 0.36 12.71
N VAL A 89 17.05 0.86 12.17
CA VAL A 89 18.22 1.24 12.97
C VAL A 89 17.90 2.40 13.91
N ALA A 90 17.22 3.44 13.43
CA ALA A 90 16.85 4.60 14.25
C ALA A 90 15.96 4.23 15.43
N THR A 91 14.94 3.41 15.19
CA THR A 91 14.00 3.00 16.23
C THR A 91 14.60 2.00 17.22
N ILE A 92 15.46 1.09 16.76
CA ILE A 92 16.21 0.20 17.65
C ILE A 92 17.17 1.02 18.52
N ALA A 93 17.86 2.01 17.94
CA ALA A 93 18.75 2.90 18.71
C ALA A 93 17.98 3.66 19.80
N ALA A 94 16.79 4.18 19.47
CA ALA A 94 15.91 4.84 20.45
C ALA A 94 15.51 3.89 21.59
N ILE A 95 15.20 2.62 21.31
CA ILE A 95 14.90 1.59 22.33
C ILE A 95 16.12 1.34 23.23
N VAL A 96 17.33 1.23 22.64
CA VAL A 96 18.57 0.98 23.39
C VAL A 96 18.90 2.14 24.33
N ILE A 97 18.61 3.37 23.93
CA ILE A 97 18.79 4.58 24.75
C ILE A 97 17.72 4.65 25.86
N GLY A 98 16.64 3.89 25.75
CA GLY A 98 15.52 3.87 26.69
C GLY A 98 14.40 4.83 26.32
N ASP A 99 14.44 5.43 25.13
CA ASP A 99 13.38 6.32 24.65
C ASP A 99 12.34 5.57 23.80
N TYR A 100 11.57 4.74 24.48
CA TYR A 100 10.55 3.89 23.87
C TYR A 100 9.43 4.70 23.19
N LYS A 101 9.13 5.90 23.69
CA LYS A 101 8.10 6.78 23.15
C LYS A 101 8.51 7.28 21.76
N GLU A 102 9.75 7.71 21.64
CA GLU A 102 10.28 8.18 20.37
C GLU A 102 10.32 7.04 19.36
N ALA A 103 10.76 5.85 19.75
CA ALA A 103 10.78 4.67 18.89
C ALA A 103 9.39 4.35 18.33
N VAL A 104 8.36 4.30 19.19
CA VAL A 104 6.98 4.01 18.75
C VAL A 104 6.39 5.16 17.95
N GLY A 105 6.65 6.40 18.34
CA GLY A 105 6.19 7.59 17.63
C GLY A 105 6.72 7.63 16.19
N VAL A 106 8.01 7.42 16.02
CA VAL A 106 8.66 7.42 14.70
C VAL A 106 8.10 6.32 13.81
N ILE A 107 8.01 5.07 14.31
CA ILE A 107 7.49 3.96 13.52
C ILE A 107 5.99 4.14 13.18
N LEU A 108 5.20 4.71 14.08
CA LEU A 108 3.79 5.02 13.86
C LEU A 108 3.62 6.05 12.73
N PHE A 109 4.37 7.16 12.78
CA PHE A 109 4.33 8.18 11.72
C PHE A 109 4.79 7.62 10.37
N TYR A 110 5.82 6.77 10.37
CA TYR A 110 6.28 6.10 9.16
C TYR A 110 5.17 5.23 8.55
N ARG A 111 4.53 4.37 9.34
CA ARG A 111 3.43 3.50 8.86
C ARG A 111 2.22 4.28 8.36
N VAL A 112 1.90 5.40 8.99
CA VAL A 112 0.85 6.30 8.50
C VAL A 112 1.25 6.92 7.16
N GLY A 113 2.49 7.35 7.00
CA GLY A 113 3.02 7.88 5.74
C GLY A 113 2.96 6.85 4.61
N GLU A 114 3.42 5.62 4.85
CA GLU A 114 3.37 4.49 3.92
C GLU A 114 1.93 4.19 3.46
N LEU A 115 0.98 4.17 4.40
CA LEU A 115 -0.44 3.99 4.07
C LEU A 115 -0.97 5.10 3.15
N PHE A 116 -0.62 6.36 3.42
CA PHE A 116 -1.02 7.48 2.55
C PHE A 116 -0.40 7.39 1.16
N GLU A 117 0.86 6.99 1.07
CA GLU A 117 1.55 6.77 -0.20
C GLU A 117 0.84 5.68 -1.02
N ASP A 118 0.54 4.55 -0.43
CA ASP A 118 -0.17 3.44 -1.07
C ASP A 118 -1.54 3.86 -1.60
N ILE A 119 -2.30 4.61 -0.81
CA ILE A 119 -3.60 5.16 -1.22
C ILE A 119 -3.44 6.14 -2.38
N ALA A 120 -2.45 7.03 -2.33
CA ALA A 120 -2.21 8.02 -3.38
C ALA A 120 -1.79 7.35 -4.69
N VAL A 121 -0.87 6.38 -4.64
CA VAL A 121 -0.41 5.62 -5.80
C VAL A 121 -1.55 4.79 -6.40
N ALA A 122 -2.37 4.13 -5.58
CA ALA A 122 -3.52 3.36 -6.04
C ALA A 122 -4.53 4.25 -6.78
N ARG A 123 -4.80 5.45 -6.26
CA ARG A 123 -5.71 6.42 -6.85
C ARG A 123 -5.18 6.97 -8.18
N SER A 124 -3.90 7.31 -8.24
CA SER A 124 -3.24 7.79 -9.46
C SER A 124 -3.28 6.75 -10.58
N ARG A 125 -2.98 5.49 -10.26
CA ARG A 125 -3.05 4.38 -11.24
C ARG A 125 -4.46 4.14 -11.76
N SER A 126 -5.48 4.27 -10.91
CA SER A 126 -6.88 4.12 -11.32
C SER A 126 -7.29 5.19 -12.33
N GLN A 127 -6.87 6.45 -12.12
CA GLN A 127 -7.15 7.54 -13.06
C GLN A 127 -6.47 7.36 -14.41
N ILE A 128 -5.23 6.88 -14.42
CA ILE A 128 -4.49 6.61 -15.68
C ILE A 128 -5.15 5.46 -16.45
N MET A 129 -5.57 4.39 -15.77
CA MET A 129 -6.26 3.26 -16.39
C MET A 129 -7.61 3.68 -16.98
N GLU A 130 -8.35 4.54 -16.29
CA GLU A 130 -9.63 5.08 -16.79
C GLU A 130 -9.42 5.96 -18.03
N ALA A 131 -8.38 6.78 -18.06
CA ALA A 131 -8.02 7.59 -19.22
C ALA A 131 -7.60 6.75 -20.44
N VAL A 132 -6.96 5.60 -20.22
CA VAL A 132 -6.57 4.66 -21.30
C VAL A 132 -7.77 3.84 -21.79
N ASP A 133 -8.69 3.45 -20.92
CA ASP A 133 -9.91 2.70 -21.27
C ASP A 133 -10.90 3.56 -22.08
N LEU A 134 -10.80 4.89 -22.04
CA LEU A 134 -11.59 5.82 -22.86
C LEU A 134 -11.13 5.88 -24.33
N ARG A 135 -10.02 5.24 -24.67
CA ARG A 135 -9.57 5.14 -26.07
C ARG A 135 -10.41 4.07 -26.75
N PRO A 136 -11.26 4.42 -27.73
CA PRO A 136 -12.04 3.42 -28.45
C PRO A 136 -11.09 2.46 -29.18
N GLU A 137 -11.17 1.17 -28.86
CA GLU A 137 -10.40 0.13 -29.54
C GLU A 137 -10.84 -0.04 -31.00
N VAL A 138 -12.08 0.34 -31.30
CA VAL A 138 -12.68 0.26 -32.64
C VAL A 138 -13.40 1.55 -32.98
N VAL A 139 -13.29 1.99 -34.22
CA VAL A 139 -14.06 3.10 -34.78
C VAL A 139 -14.96 2.58 -35.90
N ASN A 140 -16.16 3.12 -35.97
CA ASN A 140 -17.10 2.81 -37.01
C ASN A 140 -16.75 3.65 -38.26
N LEU A 141 -16.20 3.00 -39.28
CA LEU A 141 -15.96 3.65 -40.56
C LEU A 141 -17.26 3.63 -41.38
N VAL A 142 -17.76 4.81 -41.71
CA VAL A 142 -18.92 4.94 -42.60
C VAL A 142 -18.39 5.00 -44.03
N GLU A 143 -18.52 3.91 -44.76
CA GLU A 143 -18.25 3.90 -46.19
C GLU A 143 -19.34 4.65 -46.96
N GLN A 144 -19.00 5.23 -48.09
CA GLN A 144 -19.91 6.07 -48.94
C GLN A 144 -21.19 5.37 -49.39
N VAL A 145 -21.32 4.08 -49.14
CA VAL A 145 -22.51 3.25 -49.49
C VAL A 145 -23.41 2.96 -48.30
N GLY A 146 -23.16 3.58 -47.12
CA GLY A 146 -24.03 3.41 -45.94
C GLY A 146 -23.82 2.11 -45.12
N THR A 147 -22.80 1.33 -45.44
CA THR A 147 -22.38 0.18 -44.62
C THR A 147 -21.43 0.63 -43.52
N ILE A 148 -21.75 0.29 -42.28
CA ILE A 148 -20.90 0.56 -41.12
C ILE A 148 -19.99 -0.64 -40.91
N ARG A 149 -18.68 -0.41 -40.97
CA ARG A 149 -17.67 -1.43 -40.67
C ARG A 149 -16.86 -1.01 -39.48
N GLU A 150 -16.79 -1.89 -38.47
CA GLU A 150 -15.92 -1.72 -37.30
C GLU A 150 -14.48 -2.05 -37.69
N ILE A 151 -13.58 -1.07 -37.53
CA ILE A 151 -12.15 -1.25 -37.77
C ILE A 151 -11.40 -0.85 -36.48
N PRO A 152 -10.21 -1.46 -36.24
CA PRO A 152 -9.34 -1.00 -35.16
C PRO A 152 -8.96 0.48 -35.37
N ALA A 153 -8.92 1.23 -34.27
CA ALA A 153 -8.65 2.67 -34.33
C ALA A 153 -7.29 3.01 -34.94
N GLU A 154 -6.34 2.07 -34.94
CA GLU A 154 -5.01 2.19 -35.54
C GLU A 154 -5.04 2.15 -37.10
N GLU A 155 -6.07 1.57 -37.69
CA GLU A 155 -6.22 1.47 -39.18
C GLU A 155 -7.02 2.63 -39.77
N ALA A 156 -7.65 3.46 -38.92
CA ALA A 156 -8.36 4.66 -39.38
C ALA A 156 -7.36 5.74 -39.80
N LYS A 157 -7.09 5.83 -41.09
CA LYS A 157 -6.36 6.97 -41.67
C LYS A 157 -7.33 8.12 -41.95
N VAL A 158 -7.00 9.29 -41.42
CA VAL A 158 -7.65 10.56 -41.74
C VAL A 158 -7.12 11.05 -43.07
#